data_5ce340770c493b08acfcf567977be0cb
#
_entry.id   5ce340770c493b08acfcf567977be0cb
#
_cell.length_a   1.000
_cell.length_b   1.000
_cell.length_c   1.000
_cell.angle_alpha   90.00
_cell.angle_beta   90.00
_cell.angle_gamma   90.00
#
_symmetry.space_group_name_H-M   'P 1'
#
loop_
_entity.id
_entity.type
_entity.pdbx_description
1 polymer ?
#
loop_
_entity_poly.entity_id
_entity_poly.type
_entity_poly.pdbx_seq_one_letter_code
_entity_poly.pdbx_strand_id
1 'polypeptide(L)'
;MKQVFGNIKELIGNTPIVRVNGFKLPEGVRIFAKLEYLNPGGSVKDRLGMALIQAAEREGKLKPGGTIIEPTAGNTGIGLALAAVGTGYQVIFVVPSRFSEEKQELMRALGAKVVNTPRELGIKGAIAKAKELEQEIEGSYCPQQFANPANPEVHYQTTGPEIWDQMEGRVDVLVAGAGSGGTFMGVARYLKEQNPDVKTVIVEPQGSILGGGEPGPHKTEGIGMEFLPDYMNPAYFDAVHTVLDRDAFKMVRELASREGMLVASSSGAAFYAALQEAESASAGTNIVVLFPDGSDRYLSQNIYQEEV
;
A
#
# COMPACT_ATOMS: atom_id res chain seq x y z
N MET A 1 -20.17 7.66 22.83
CA MET A 1 -21.28 8.09 21.95
C MET A 1 -21.28 7.19 20.73
N LYS A 2 -22.44 6.76 20.21
CA LYS A 2 -22.48 6.10 18.90
C LYS A 2 -22.13 7.17 17.86
N GLN A 3 -21.02 6.99 17.13
CA GLN A 3 -20.57 7.92 16.12
C GLN A 3 -21.31 7.64 14.81
N VAL A 4 -21.96 8.65 14.24
CA VAL A 4 -22.56 8.60 12.90
C VAL A 4 -21.66 9.44 12.01
N PHE A 5 -21.11 8.82 10.95
CA PHE A 5 -20.27 9.50 9.97
C PHE A 5 -21.12 10.17 8.89
N GLY A 6 -20.70 11.30 8.39
CA GLY A 6 -21.40 12.07 7.35
C GLY A 6 -21.24 11.47 5.95
N ASN A 7 -20.11 10.80 5.70
CA ASN A 7 -19.84 10.09 4.46
C ASN A 7 -18.78 9.01 4.65
N ILE A 8 -18.64 8.13 3.66
CA ILE A 8 -17.76 6.96 3.72
C ILE A 8 -16.26 7.34 3.83
N LYS A 9 -15.85 8.51 3.33
CA LYS A 9 -14.45 8.96 3.36
C LYS A 9 -13.95 9.29 4.77
N GLU A 10 -14.86 9.60 5.69
CA GLU A 10 -14.53 9.83 7.11
C GLU A 10 -14.08 8.57 7.84
N LEU A 11 -14.28 7.39 7.22
CA LEU A 11 -13.80 6.11 7.73
C LEU A 11 -12.37 5.78 7.27
N ILE A 12 -11.76 6.60 6.41
CA ILE A 12 -10.39 6.38 5.97
C ILE A 12 -9.44 6.65 7.12
N GLY A 13 -8.58 5.69 7.41
CA GLY A 13 -7.66 5.75 8.54
C GLY A 13 -8.25 5.17 9.83
N ASN A 14 -7.57 5.38 10.93
CA ASN A 14 -7.89 4.81 12.24
C ASN A 14 -8.14 3.29 12.18
N THR A 15 -7.44 2.61 11.30
CA THR A 15 -7.52 1.16 11.14
C THR A 15 -7.00 0.46 12.40
N PRO A 16 -7.56 -0.69 12.78
CA PRO A 16 -7.13 -1.38 13.99
C PRO A 16 -5.75 -2.04 13.85
N ILE A 17 -5.13 -2.27 15.02
CA ILE A 17 -4.01 -3.20 15.16
C ILE A 17 -4.53 -4.44 15.89
N VAL A 18 -4.13 -5.62 15.41
CA VAL A 18 -4.50 -6.93 15.99
C VAL A 18 -3.24 -7.71 16.29
N ARG A 19 -3.18 -8.29 17.50
CA ARG A 19 -2.10 -9.22 17.86
C ARG A 19 -2.28 -10.55 17.13
N VAL A 20 -1.21 -11.03 16.50
CA VAL A 20 -1.16 -12.35 15.86
C VAL A 20 -0.81 -13.40 16.92
N ASN A 21 -1.59 -14.47 17.05
CA ASN A 21 -1.44 -15.47 18.11
C ASN A 21 -1.27 -16.92 17.60
N GLY A 22 -1.71 -17.22 16.39
CA GLY A 22 -1.71 -18.57 15.80
C GLY A 22 -0.33 -19.09 15.35
N PHE A 23 0.73 -18.33 15.60
CA PHE A 23 2.10 -18.70 15.21
C PHE A 23 3.00 -18.88 16.43
N LYS A 24 3.87 -19.89 16.37
CA LYS A 24 4.85 -20.10 17.42
C LYS A 24 5.97 -19.06 17.29
N LEU A 25 6.12 -18.22 18.29
CA LEU A 25 7.16 -17.19 18.38
C LEU A 25 8.13 -17.52 19.53
N PRO A 26 9.36 -16.96 19.52
CA PRO A 26 10.24 -17.01 20.69
C PRO A 26 9.57 -16.38 21.92
N GLU A 27 10.02 -16.80 23.09
CA GLU A 27 9.43 -16.35 24.36
C GLU A 27 9.42 -14.81 24.51
N GLY A 28 8.25 -14.27 24.82
CA GLY A 28 8.07 -12.84 25.03
C GLY A 28 7.98 -11.98 23.76
N VAL A 29 8.31 -12.52 22.57
CA VAL A 29 8.18 -11.81 21.30
C VAL A 29 6.71 -11.76 20.86
N ARG A 30 6.27 -10.63 20.33
CA ARG A 30 4.87 -10.41 19.89
C ARG A 30 4.85 -9.74 18.53
N ILE A 31 3.94 -10.20 17.66
CA ILE A 31 3.67 -9.60 16.36
C ILE A 31 2.27 -8.99 16.37
N PHE A 32 2.17 -7.78 15.83
CA PHE A 32 0.94 -7.00 15.72
C PHE A 32 0.75 -6.57 14.27
N ALA A 33 -0.43 -6.84 13.72
CA ALA A 33 -0.77 -6.50 12.34
C ALA A 33 -1.61 -5.22 12.29
N LYS A 34 -1.15 -4.20 11.56
CA LYS A 34 -1.92 -3.00 11.22
C LYS A 34 -2.76 -3.29 9.99
N LEU A 35 -4.09 -3.31 10.15
CA LEU A 35 -5.04 -3.83 9.17
C LEU A 35 -5.54 -2.74 8.22
N GLU A 36 -4.72 -2.33 7.26
CA GLU A 36 -5.08 -1.28 6.29
C GLU A 36 -6.15 -1.71 5.27
N TYR A 37 -6.42 -3.01 5.13
CA TYR A 37 -7.55 -3.50 4.31
C TYR A 37 -8.92 -3.17 4.89
N LEU A 38 -9.00 -2.68 6.12
CA LEU A 38 -10.24 -2.20 6.75
C LEU A 38 -10.55 -0.73 6.41
N ASN A 39 -9.75 -0.05 5.63
CA ASN A 39 -10.17 1.20 5.00
C ASN A 39 -11.38 0.93 4.08
N PRO A 40 -12.29 1.90 3.88
CA PRO A 40 -13.54 1.70 3.13
C PRO A 40 -13.36 1.26 1.67
N GLY A 41 -12.28 1.68 1.00
CA GLY A 41 -11.89 1.21 -0.34
C GLY A 41 -11.04 -0.07 -0.30
N GLY A 42 -10.81 -0.64 0.89
CA GLY A 42 -10.15 -1.93 1.09
C GLY A 42 -8.63 -1.92 1.01
N SER A 43 -7.99 -0.76 1.11
CA SER A 43 -6.52 -0.71 1.12
C SER A 43 -5.94 0.55 1.77
N VAL A 44 -4.64 0.50 2.07
CA VAL A 44 -3.82 1.64 2.50
C VAL A 44 -3.85 2.82 1.50
N LYS A 45 -4.18 2.57 0.25
CA LYS A 45 -4.22 3.59 -0.80
C LYS A 45 -5.40 4.55 -0.72
N ASP A 46 -6.39 4.26 0.09
CA ASP A 46 -7.48 5.21 0.38
C ASP A 46 -6.92 6.48 1.03
N ARG A 47 -5.95 6.33 1.93
CA ARG A 47 -5.22 7.46 2.54
C ARG A 47 -4.49 8.27 1.48
N LEU A 48 -3.79 7.58 0.59
CA LEU A 48 -3.04 8.20 -0.50
C LEU A 48 -3.97 8.95 -1.46
N GLY A 49 -5.09 8.35 -1.87
CA GLY A 49 -6.06 8.98 -2.76
C GLY A 49 -6.57 10.31 -2.23
N MET A 50 -6.95 10.35 -0.95
CA MET A 50 -7.36 11.58 -0.28
C MET A 50 -6.25 12.62 -0.24
N ALA A 51 -5.04 12.22 0.13
CA ALA A 51 -3.91 13.12 0.27
C ALA A 51 -3.47 13.76 -1.07
N LEU A 52 -3.48 12.98 -2.15
CA LEU A 52 -3.13 13.46 -3.48
C LEU A 52 -4.11 14.53 -3.99
N ILE A 53 -5.42 14.33 -3.80
CA ILE A 53 -6.43 15.32 -4.17
C ILE A 53 -6.27 16.58 -3.32
N GLN A 54 -6.20 16.43 -2.00
CA GLN A 54 -6.06 17.57 -1.09
C GLN A 54 -4.77 18.37 -1.32
N ALA A 55 -3.66 17.69 -1.65
CA ALA A 55 -2.42 18.37 -1.99
C ALA A 55 -2.57 19.19 -3.29
N ALA A 56 -3.17 18.58 -4.32
CA ALA A 56 -3.41 19.26 -5.60
C ALA A 56 -4.34 20.49 -5.47
N GLU A 57 -5.37 20.41 -4.63
CA GLU A 57 -6.27 21.52 -4.31
C GLU A 57 -5.52 22.65 -3.60
N ARG A 58 -4.75 22.33 -2.55
CA ARG A 58 -3.94 23.33 -1.80
C ARG A 58 -2.92 24.04 -2.69
N GLU A 59 -2.33 23.31 -3.64
CA GLU A 59 -1.34 23.82 -4.58
C GLU A 59 -1.97 24.54 -5.79
N GLY A 60 -3.30 24.56 -5.90
CA GLY A 60 -4.02 25.15 -7.02
C GLY A 60 -3.86 24.41 -8.36
N LYS A 61 -3.30 23.17 -8.32
CA LYS A 61 -3.09 22.33 -9.50
C LYS A 61 -4.38 21.65 -9.96
N LEU A 62 -5.29 21.35 -9.03
CA LEU A 62 -6.60 20.78 -9.30
C LEU A 62 -7.68 21.81 -8.93
N LYS A 63 -8.43 22.28 -9.93
CA LYS A 63 -9.51 23.25 -9.76
C LYS A 63 -10.87 22.54 -9.70
N PRO A 64 -11.91 23.15 -9.10
CA PRO A 64 -13.27 22.59 -9.11
C PRO A 64 -13.72 22.19 -10.52
N GLY A 65 -14.24 20.97 -10.68
CA GLY A 65 -14.64 20.39 -11.97
C GLY A 65 -13.49 19.87 -12.84
N GLY A 66 -12.25 19.97 -12.37
CA GLY A 66 -11.07 19.47 -13.09
C GLY A 66 -11.05 17.95 -13.24
N THR A 67 -10.10 17.47 -14.04
CA THR A 67 -9.95 16.04 -14.37
C THR A 67 -8.67 15.49 -13.75
N ILE A 68 -8.77 14.42 -13.01
CA ILE A 68 -7.64 13.65 -12.47
C ILE A 68 -7.30 12.53 -13.46
N ILE A 69 -6.05 12.44 -13.88
CA ILE A 69 -5.57 11.40 -14.80
C ILE A 69 -4.42 10.66 -14.13
N GLU A 70 -4.52 9.35 -13.92
CA GLU A 70 -3.44 8.56 -13.31
C GLU A 70 -3.22 7.26 -14.07
N PRO A 71 -1.95 6.96 -14.45
CA PRO A 71 -1.59 5.65 -15.00
C PRO A 71 -1.47 4.63 -13.87
N THR A 72 -2.55 3.95 -13.55
CA THR A 72 -2.59 2.99 -12.44
C THR A 72 -3.57 1.86 -12.71
N ALA A 73 -3.16 0.64 -12.38
CA ALA A 73 -3.97 -0.56 -12.49
C ALA A 73 -4.34 -1.16 -11.11
N GLY A 74 -3.92 -0.51 -10.04
CA GLY A 74 -4.00 -1.07 -8.69
C GLY A 74 -4.85 -0.26 -7.72
N ASN A 75 -4.60 -0.50 -6.44
CA ASN A 75 -5.32 0.11 -5.32
C ASN A 75 -5.26 1.65 -5.31
N THR A 76 -4.22 2.26 -5.86
CA THR A 76 -4.13 3.73 -5.98
C THR A 76 -5.27 4.30 -6.81
N GLY A 77 -5.66 3.64 -7.91
CA GLY A 77 -6.82 4.04 -8.71
C GLY A 77 -8.12 3.95 -7.92
N ILE A 78 -8.30 2.88 -7.14
CA ILE A 78 -9.49 2.73 -6.29
C ILE A 78 -9.53 3.82 -5.22
N GLY A 79 -8.40 4.08 -4.54
CA GLY A 79 -8.32 5.13 -3.52
C GLY A 79 -8.57 6.53 -4.08
N LEU A 80 -8.02 6.86 -5.25
CA LEU A 80 -8.29 8.14 -5.94
C LEU A 80 -9.76 8.26 -6.38
N ALA A 81 -10.34 7.19 -6.96
CA ALA A 81 -11.74 7.19 -7.35
C ALA A 81 -12.66 7.40 -6.13
N LEU A 82 -12.42 6.68 -5.02
CA LEU A 82 -13.17 6.85 -3.78
C LEU A 82 -13.05 8.28 -3.24
N ALA A 83 -11.85 8.83 -3.24
CA ALA A 83 -11.62 10.21 -2.78
C ALA A 83 -12.36 11.25 -3.64
N ALA A 84 -12.49 11.01 -4.95
CA ALA A 84 -13.15 11.88 -5.89
C ALA A 84 -14.69 11.80 -5.84
N VAL A 85 -15.29 10.76 -5.25
CA VAL A 85 -16.75 10.64 -5.15
C VAL A 85 -17.36 11.89 -4.49
N GLY A 86 -18.33 12.50 -5.17
CA GLY A 86 -19.08 13.67 -4.65
C GLY A 86 -18.31 15.00 -4.65
N THR A 87 -17.11 15.07 -5.26
CA THR A 87 -16.32 16.32 -5.37
C THR A 87 -16.59 17.11 -6.64
N GLY A 88 -17.20 16.48 -7.65
CA GLY A 88 -17.37 17.05 -8.98
C GLY A 88 -16.17 16.88 -9.92
N TYR A 89 -15.09 16.25 -9.46
CA TYR A 89 -13.95 15.91 -10.31
C TYR A 89 -14.27 14.76 -11.26
N GLN A 90 -13.74 14.85 -12.48
CA GLN A 90 -13.69 13.73 -13.40
C GLN A 90 -12.44 12.89 -13.10
N VAL A 91 -12.53 11.57 -13.25
CA VAL A 91 -11.39 10.68 -13.01
C VAL A 91 -11.18 9.76 -14.22
N ILE A 92 -9.97 9.75 -14.73
CA ILE A 92 -9.55 8.89 -15.86
C ILE A 92 -8.36 8.06 -15.41
N PHE A 93 -8.50 6.74 -15.42
CA PHE A 93 -7.38 5.85 -15.22
C PHE A 93 -6.92 5.25 -16.54
N VAL A 94 -5.61 5.29 -16.75
CA VAL A 94 -4.98 4.64 -17.91
C VAL A 94 -4.36 3.32 -17.43
N VAL A 95 -4.90 2.21 -17.96
CA VAL A 95 -4.62 0.86 -17.45
C VAL A 95 -4.18 -0.04 -18.59
N PRO A 96 -3.02 -0.71 -18.53
CA PRO A 96 -2.69 -1.75 -19.48
C PRO A 96 -3.69 -2.90 -19.39
N SER A 97 -4.18 -3.40 -20.54
CA SER A 97 -5.28 -4.37 -20.62
C SER A 97 -5.01 -5.73 -19.96
N ARG A 98 -3.77 -6.01 -19.54
CA ARG A 98 -3.39 -7.23 -18.81
C ARG A 98 -3.68 -7.23 -17.31
N PHE A 99 -4.00 -6.06 -16.74
CA PHE A 99 -4.20 -5.93 -15.30
C PHE A 99 -5.63 -6.31 -14.87
N SER A 100 -5.78 -6.63 -13.58
CA SER A 100 -7.00 -7.14 -12.95
C SER A 100 -8.27 -6.42 -13.40
N GLU A 101 -9.19 -7.18 -13.98
CA GLU A 101 -10.49 -6.68 -14.41
C GLU A 101 -11.35 -6.30 -13.20
N GLU A 102 -11.25 -7.04 -12.09
CA GLU A 102 -11.97 -6.75 -10.85
C GLU A 102 -11.65 -5.35 -10.33
N LYS A 103 -10.36 -4.95 -10.35
CA LYS A 103 -9.95 -3.61 -9.94
C LYS A 103 -10.48 -2.53 -10.88
N GLN A 104 -10.48 -2.80 -12.19
CA GLN A 104 -11.05 -1.87 -13.18
C GLN A 104 -12.56 -1.70 -12.98
N GLU A 105 -13.30 -2.78 -12.67
CA GLU A 105 -14.73 -2.69 -12.35
C GLU A 105 -15.00 -1.86 -11.10
N LEU A 106 -14.21 -2.02 -10.05
CA LEU A 106 -14.32 -1.17 -8.85
C LEU A 106 -14.08 0.31 -9.17
N MET A 107 -13.08 0.62 -10.00
CA MET A 107 -12.82 2.00 -10.46
C MET A 107 -14.02 2.57 -11.23
N ARG A 108 -14.61 1.79 -12.15
CA ARG A 108 -15.82 2.20 -12.91
C ARG A 108 -17.03 2.37 -12.02
N ALA A 109 -17.23 1.48 -11.05
CA ALA A 109 -18.32 1.57 -10.08
C ALA A 109 -18.23 2.84 -9.22
N LEU A 110 -17.03 3.33 -8.95
CA LEU A 110 -16.78 4.60 -8.26
C LEU A 110 -16.89 5.82 -9.18
N GLY A 111 -17.28 5.65 -10.45
CA GLY A 111 -17.51 6.72 -11.42
C GLY A 111 -16.30 7.11 -12.26
N ALA A 112 -15.18 6.39 -12.19
CA ALA A 112 -14.02 6.68 -13.00
C ALA A 112 -14.15 6.12 -14.42
N LYS A 113 -13.59 6.83 -15.40
CA LYS A 113 -13.38 6.32 -16.77
C LYS A 113 -12.07 5.52 -16.80
N VAL A 114 -12.11 4.33 -17.38
CA VAL A 114 -10.92 3.51 -17.60
C VAL A 114 -10.59 3.50 -19.08
N VAL A 115 -9.36 3.90 -19.41
CA VAL A 115 -8.78 3.88 -20.75
C VAL A 115 -7.73 2.78 -20.79
N ASN A 116 -7.97 1.74 -21.58
CA ASN A 116 -7.02 0.65 -21.71
C ASN A 116 -5.95 0.95 -22.77
N THR A 117 -4.70 0.59 -22.45
CA THR A 117 -3.59 0.59 -23.42
C THR A 117 -3.21 -0.85 -23.80
N PRO A 118 -2.56 -1.06 -24.96
CA PRO A 118 -2.09 -2.38 -25.37
C PRO A 118 -1.23 -3.05 -24.30
N ARG A 119 -1.48 -4.35 -24.07
CA ARG A 119 -0.78 -5.16 -23.07
C ARG A 119 0.75 -5.12 -23.22
N GLU A 120 1.23 -5.11 -24.45
CA GLU A 120 2.63 -5.16 -24.83
C GLU A 120 3.41 -3.94 -24.39
N LEU A 121 2.73 -2.79 -24.27
CA LEU A 121 3.33 -1.53 -23.86
C LEU A 121 3.49 -1.41 -22.33
N GLY A 122 2.84 -2.28 -21.57
CA GLY A 122 2.92 -2.30 -20.11
C GLY A 122 2.62 -0.94 -19.46
N ILE A 123 3.17 -0.72 -18.27
CA ILE A 123 2.95 0.54 -17.51
C ILE A 123 3.56 1.76 -18.24
N LYS A 124 4.64 1.58 -19.01
CA LYS A 124 5.25 2.67 -19.78
C LYS A 124 4.29 3.22 -20.84
N GLY A 125 3.52 2.34 -21.50
CA GLY A 125 2.48 2.75 -22.43
C GLY A 125 1.33 3.51 -21.74
N ALA A 126 0.93 3.07 -20.55
CA ALA A 126 -0.08 3.78 -19.77
C ALA A 126 0.39 5.18 -19.34
N ILE A 127 1.65 5.32 -18.92
CA ILE A 127 2.26 6.62 -18.58
C ILE A 127 2.28 7.56 -19.79
N ALA A 128 2.69 7.04 -20.96
CA ALA A 128 2.72 7.84 -22.20
C ALA A 128 1.31 8.34 -22.59
N LYS A 129 0.30 7.45 -22.53
CA LYS A 129 -1.11 7.81 -22.83
C LYS A 129 -1.70 8.75 -21.79
N ALA A 130 -1.35 8.61 -20.51
CA ALA A 130 -1.78 9.55 -19.48
C ALA A 130 -1.26 10.97 -19.74
N LYS A 131 0.01 11.10 -20.14
CA LYS A 131 0.62 12.39 -20.52
C LYS A 131 -0.03 13.01 -21.78
N GLU A 132 -0.38 12.18 -22.76
CA GLU A 132 -1.12 12.63 -23.94
C GLU A 132 -2.49 13.21 -23.54
N LEU A 133 -3.25 12.47 -22.73
CA LEU A 133 -4.55 12.92 -22.23
C LEU A 133 -4.45 14.20 -21.36
N GLU A 134 -3.40 14.33 -20.57
CA GLU A 134 -3.14 15.53 -19.76
C GLU A 134 -2.90 16.77 -20.63
N GLN A 135 -2.31 16.61 -21.82
CA GLN A 135 -2.13 17.70 -22.79
C GLN A 135 -3.41 18.03 -23.55
N GLU A 136 -4.28 17.04 -23.80
CA GLU A 136 -5.53 17.19 -24.54
C GLU A 136 -6.67 17.75 -23.68
N ILE A 137 -6.68 17.47 -22.38
CA ILE A 137 -7.79 17.82 -21.47
C ILE A 137 -7.39 19.04 -20.62
N GLU A 138 -7.96 20.18 -20.94
CA GLU A 138 -7.72 21.41 -20.17
C GLU A 138 -8.15 21.24 -18.71
N GLY A 139 -7.33 21.73 -17.77
CA GLY A 139 -7.60 21.64 -16.34
C GLY A 139 -7.43 20.24 -15.76
N SER A 140 -6.76 19.35 -16.49
CA SER A 140 -6.39 18.03 -15.96
C SER A 140 -5.13 18.09 -15.10
N TYR A 141 -4.99 17.09 -14.22
CA TYR A 141 -3.88 16.95 -13.29
C TYR A 141 -3.52 15.47 -13.12
N CYS A 142 -2.22 15.16 -13.22
CA CYS A 142 -1.69 13.84 -12.97
C CYS A 142 -0.99 13.81 -11.59
N PRO A 143 -1.51 13.07 -10.59
CA PRO A 143 -0.97 13.01 -9.23
C PRO A 143 0.46 12.47 -9.12
N GLN A 144 0.86 11.51 -9.97
CA GLN A 144 2.22 10.93 -10.03
C GLN A 144 2.68 10.34 -8.67
N GLN A 145 2.02 9.29 -8.21
CA GLN A 145 2.24 8.70 -6.89
C GLN A 145 3.71 8.39 -6.52
N PHE A 146 4.57 8.12 -7.50
CA PHE A 146 5.99 7.81 -7.30
C PHE A 146 6.88 9.04 -7.12
N ALA A 147 6.40 10.23 -7.46
CA ALA A 147 7.16 11.48 -7.36
C ALA A 147 6.52 12.48 -6.37
N ASN A 148 5.26 12.28 -6.00
CA ASN A 148 4.51 13.22 -5.18
C ASN A 148 4.84 13.06 -3.68
N PRO A 149 5.38 14.10 -3.01
CA PRO A 149 5.72 14.04 -1.59
C PRO A 149 4.51 13.87 -0.67
N ALA A 150 3.29 14.13 -1.14
CA ALA A 150 2.06 13.86 -0.39
C ALA A 150 1.91 12.35 -0.07
N ASN A 151 2.58 11.47 -0.83
CA ASN A 151 2.54 10.04 -0.59
C ASN A 151 3.21 9.64 0.76
N PRO A 152 4.49 9.88 1.01
CA PRO A 152 5.03 9.60 2.34
C PRO A 152 4.44 10.51 3.42
N GLU A 153 4.06 11.73 3.10
CA GLU A 153 3.57 12.69 4.08
C GLU A 153 2.24 12.26 4.72
N VAL A 154 1.30 11.70 3.96
CA VAL A 154 0.04 11.22 4.56
C VAL A 154 0.27 10.12 5.58
N HIS A 155 1.25 9.25 5.37
CA HIS A 155 1.56 8.17 6.30
C HIS A 155 2.34 8.67 7.53
N TYR A 156 3.15 9.70 7.34
CA TYR A 156 3.78 10.41 8.44
C TYR A 156 2.75 11.11 9.34
N GLN A 157 1.74 11.74 8.74
CA GLN A 157 0.71 12.48 9.47
C GLN A 157 -0.40 11.60 10.05
N THR A 158 -0.60 10.39 9.55
CA THR A 158 -1.73 9.54 9.96
C THR A 158 -1.31 8.14 10.40
N THR A 159 -0.79 7.30 9.50
CA THR A 159 -0.50 5.88 9.77
C THR A 159 0.57 5.70 10.85
N GLY A 160 1.62 6.50 10.83
CA GLY A 160 2.68 6.50 11.84
C GLY A 160 2.17 6.86 13.24
N PRO A 161 1.50 8.01 13.43
CA PRO A 161 0.85 8.38 14.69
C PRO A 161 -0.14 7.33 15.20
N GLU A 162 -1.00 6.80 14.33
CA GLU A 162 -1.96 5.76 14.72
C GLU A 162 -1.25 4.51 15.28
N ILE A 163 -0.19 4.04 14.61
CA ILE A 163 0.60 2.89 15.09
C ILE A 163 1.22 3.21 16.45
N TRP A 164 1.85 4.36 16.60
CA TRP A 164 2.50 4.76 17.84
C TRP A 164 1.53 4.82 19.01
N ASP A 165 0.38 5.47 18.82
CA ASP A 165 -0.64 5.63 19.84
C ASP A 165 -1.30 4.30 20.21
N GLN A 166 -1.67 3.47 19.21
CA GLN A 166 -2.30 2.16 19.43
C GLN A 166 -1.36 1.17 20.13
N MET A 167 -0.06 1.31 19.92
CA MET A 167 0.97 0.52 20.58
C MET A 167 1.45 1.16 21.92
N GLU A 168 0.90 2.29 22.32
CA GLU A 168 1.31 3.04 23.52
C GLU A 168 2.82 3.33 23.54
N GLY A 169 3.38 3.67 22.37
CA GLY A 169 4.80 3.94 22.21
C GLY A 169 5.71 2.70 22.24
N ARG A 170 5.14 1.49 22.30
CA ARG A 170 5.91 0.25 22.42
C ARG A 170 6.06 -0.46 21.07
N VAL A 171 6.81 0.16 20.17
CA VAL A 171 7.17 -0.40 18.86
C VAL A 171 8.68 -0.58 18.83
N ASP A 172 9.15 -1.81 18.68
CA ASP A 172 10.59 -2.11 18.60
C ASP A 172 11.00 -2.37 17.14
N VAL A 173 10.12 -2.97 16.33
CA VAL A 173 10.37 -3.26 14.93
C VAL A 173 9.14 -2.90 14.10
N LEU A 174 9.36 -2.16 13.01
CA LEU A 174 8.38 -1.95 11.94
C LEU A 174 8.74 -2.85 10.75
N VAL A 175 7.76 -3.59 10.23
CA VAL A 175 7.90 -4.37 8.99
C VAL A 175 6.85 -3.92 7.99
N ALA A 176 7.26 -3.45 6.82
CA ALA A 176 6.32 -3.04 5.77
C ALA A 176 6.87 -3.29 4.38
N GLY A 177 5.99 -3.74 3.48
CA GLY A 177 6.30 -3.89 2.06
C GLY A 177 6.36 -2.54 1.34
N ALA A 178 7.18 -2.46 0.30
CA ALA A 178 7.34 -1.26 -0.51
C ALA A 178 6.98 -1.50 -1.98
N GLY A 179 5.89 -0.82 -2.43
CA GLY A 179 5.54 -0.66 -3.84
C GLY A 179 5.97 0.72 -4.34
N SER A 180 5.25 1.78 -3.99
CA SER A 180 5.74 3.15 -4.17
C SER A 180 6.68 3.60 -3.05
N GLY A 181 6.74 2.90 -1.93
CA GLY A 181 7.57 3.22 -0.77
C GLY A 181 7.00 4.28 0.18
N GLY A 182 5.98 5.03 -0.22
CA GLY A 182 5.44 6.13 0.58
C GLY A 182 4.97 5.69 1.96
N THR A 183 4.26 4.56 2.05
CA THR A 183 3.78 4.04 3.33
C THR A 183 4.94 3.72 4.28
N PHE A 184 5.92 2.96 3.79
CA PHE A 184 7.11 2.64 4.58
C PHE A 184 7.83 3.91 5.04
N MET A 185 8.14 4.81 4.11
CA MET A 185 8.90 6.04 4.41
C MET A 185 8.20 6.95 5.40
N GLY A 186 6.89 7.17 5.24
CA GLY A 186 6.14 8.03 6.15
C GLY A 186 6.08 7.45 7.56
N VAL A 187 5.77 6.15 7.69
CA VAL A 187 5.71 5.47 8.99
C VAL A 187 7.09 5.37 9.64
N ALA A 188 8.11 4.93 8.89
CA ALA A 188 9.47 4.79 9.40
C ALA A 188 10.04 6.13 9.91
N ARG A 189 9.85 7.21 9.14
CA ARG A 189 10.26 8.56 9.56
C ARG A 189 9.59 8.95 10.86
N TYR A 190 8.27 8.81 10.97
CA TYR A 190 7.54 9.16 12.18
C TYR A 190 8.02 8.34 13.40
N LEU A 191 8.10 7.02 13.26
CA LEU A 191 8.49 6.14 14.38
C LEU A 191 9.92 6.40 14.85
N LYS A 192 10.87 6.63 13.94
CA LYS A 192 12.26 6.96 14.30
C LYS A 192 12.40 8.35 14.94
N GLU A 193 11.53 9.29 14.63
CA GLU A 193 11.47 10.59 15.32
C GLU A 193 10.92 10.45 16.75
N GLN A 194 10.00 9.50 17.00
CA GLN A 194 9.51 9.19 18.34
C GLN A 194 10.52 8.38 19.17
N ASN A 195 11.14 7.39 18.54
CA ASN A 195 12.18 6.54 19.15
C ASN A 195 13.20 6.12 18.08
N PRO A 196 14.43 6.65 18.10
CA PRO A 196 15.46 6.33 17.11
C PRO A 196 15.88 4.85 17.10
N ASP A 197 15.63 4.10 18.18
CA ASP A 197 15.98 2.69 18.31
C ASP A 197 14.98 1.76 17.60
N VAL A 198 13.85 2.26 17.11
CA VAL A 198 12.92 1.44 16.31
C VAL A 198 13.63 0.92 15.07
N LYS A 199 13.74 -0.41 14.94
CA LYS A 199 14.24 -1.05 13.74
C LYS A 199 13.20 -0.98 12.62
N THR A 200 13.58 -0.47 11.45
CA THR A 200 12.71 -0.35 10.29
C THR A 200 13.13 -1.33 9.20
N VAL A 201 12.22 -2.26 8.89
CA VAL A 201 12.43 -3.38 7.98
C VAL A 201 11.56 -3.22 6.75
N ILE A 202 12.19 -3.03 5.61
CA ILE A 202 11.50 -2.92 4.33
C ILE A 202 11.44 -4.28 3.64
N VAL A 203 10.31 -4.59 3.02
CA VAL A 203 10.07 -5.89 2.38
C VAL A 203 9.79 -5.70 0.90
N GLU A 204 10.44 -6.54 0.10
CA GLU A 204 10.26 -6.61 -1.34
C GLU A 204 10.10 -8.06 -1.82
N PRO A 205 9.49 -8.30 -3.00
CA PRO A 205 9.53 -9.61 -3.63
C PRO A 205 10.87 -9.85 -4.33
N GLN A 206 11.23 -11.10 -4.54
CA GLN A 206 12.31 -11.43 -5.48
C GLN A 206 11.98 -10.85 -6.86
N GLY A 207 12.94 -10.19 -7.49
CA GLY A 207 12.73 -9.43 -8.74
C GLY A 207 12.51 -7.93 -8.52
N SER A 208 12.71 -7.45 -7.29
CA SER A 208 12.80 -6.03 -6.95
C SER A 208 14.24 -5.63 -6.64
N ILE A 209 14.53 -4.33 -6.51
CA ILE A 209 15.90 -3.80 -6.52
C ILE A 209 16.41 -3.33 -5.15
N LEU A 210 15.58 -3.26 -4.11
CA LEU A 210 15.95 -2.64 -2.82
C LEU A 210 17.04 -3.42 -2.10
N GLY A 211 17.02 -4.75 -2.19
CA GLY A 211 18.02 -5.65 -1.64
C GLY A 211 19.25 -5.84 -2.53
N GLY A 212 19.40 -5.05 -3.59
CA GLY A 212 20.50 -5.17 -4.55
C GLY A 212 20.29 -6.23 -5.62
N GLY A 213 19.08 -6.76 -5.77
CA GLY A 213 18.70 -7.70 -6.81
C GLY A 213 18.48 -7.04 -8.16
N GLU A 214 18.42 -7.88 -9.22
CA GLU A 214 18.06 -7.42 -10.57
C GLU A 214 16.54 -7.39 -10.74
N PRO A 215 15.98 -6.39 -11.47
CA PRO A 215 14.57 -6.34 -11.80
C PRO A 215 14.10 -7.60 -12.54
N GLY A 216 13.04 -8.22 -12.08
CA GLY A 216 12.51 -9.43 -12.67
C GLY A 216 11.03 -9.63 -12.35
N PRO A 217 10.38 -10.62 -12.99
CA PRO A 217 8.96 -10.89 -12.75
C PRO A 217 8.72 -11.51 -11.38
N HIS A 218 7.62 -11.12 -10.75
CA HIS A 218 7.08 -11.72 -9.52
C HIS A 218 5.55 -11.71 -9.55
N LYS A 219 4.92 -12.58 -8.75
CA LYS A 219 3.46 -12.68 -8.62
C LYS A 219 2.92 -11.89 -7.42
N THR A 220 3.77 -11.50 -6.48
CA THR A 220 3.39 -10.68 -5.32
C THR A 220 3.02 -9.28 -5.79
N GLU A 221 1.73 -8.90 -5.71
CA GLU A 221 1.25 -7.60 -6.15
C GLU A 221 1.33 -6.55 -5.04
N GLY A 222 1.43 -5.28 -5.44
CA GLY A 222 1.39 -4.12 -4.55
C GLY A 222 2.72 -3.73 -3.92
N ILE A 223 3.72 -4.58 -4.02
CA ILE A 223 5.11 -4.31 -3.61
C ILE A 223 6.07 -4.72 -4.74
N GLY A 224 7.31 -4.24 -4.67
CA GLY A 224 8.34 -4.42 -5.70
C GLY A 224 8.63 -3.13 -6.47
N MET A 225 9.89 -2.85 -6.71
CA MET A 225 10.39 -1.63 -7.35
C MET A 225 11.36 -1.96 -8.48
N GLU A 226 11.28 -1.17 -9.58
CA GLU A 226 12.25 -1.16 -10.68
C GLU A 226 13.14 0.10 -10.63
N PHE A 227 12.82 1.07 -9.80
CA PHE A 227 13.58 2.29 -9.53
C PHE A 227 13.27 2.80 -8.12
N LEU A 228 14.15 3.62 -7.57
CA LEU A 228 13.98 4.23 -6.25
C LEU A 228 13.35 5.62 -6.42
N PRO A 229 12.13 5.87 -5.91
CA PRO A 229 11.54 7.21 -5.85
C PRO A 229 12.39 8.20 -5.06
N ASP A 230 12.40 9.48 -5.46
CA ASP A 230 13.25 10.52 -4.84
C ASP A 230 13.01 10.71 -3.33
N TYR A 231 11.80 10.44 -2.86
CA TYR A 231 11.47 10.53 -1.42
C TYR A 231 11.91 9.30 -0.61
N MET A 232 12.38 8.23 -1.27
CA MET A 232 12.92 7.05 -0.59
C MET A 232 14.34 7.32 -0.11
N ASN A 233 14.53 7.31 1.22
CA ASN A 233 15.85 7.52 1.82
C ASN A 233 16.36 6.22 2.45
N PRO A 234 17.45 5.61 1.92
CA PRO A 234 18.02 4.38 2.46
C PRO A 234 18.46 4.45 3.93
N ALA A 235 18.66 5.65 4.50
CA ALA A 235 18.96 5.83 5.92
C ALA A 235 17.84 5.31 6.85
N TYR A 236 16.64 5.07 6.31
CA TYR A 236 15.52 4.47 7.03
C TYR A 236 15.37 2.97 6.77
N PHE A 237 16.31 2.29 6.10
CA PHE A 237 16.26 0.87 5.82
C PHE A 237 17.27 0.14 6.71
N ASP A 238 16.88 -0.15 7.97
CA ASP A 238 17.78 -0.90 8.87
C ASP A 238 17.96 -2.36 8.42
N ALA A 239 16.96 -2.91 7.72
CA ALA A 239 17.04 -4.19 7.03
C ALA A 239 16.15 -4.21 5.78
N VAL A 240 16.55 -5.02 4.80
CA VAL A 240 15.77 -5.33 3.60
C VAL A 240 15.55 -6.83 3.54
N HIS A 241 14.28 -7.28 3.45
CA HIS A 241 13.95 -8.68 3.25
C HIS A 241 13.40 -8.89 1.84
N THR A 242 14.10 -9.68 1.04
CA THR A 242 13.64 -10.15 -0.27
C THR A 242 12.92 -11.48 -0.10
N VAL A 243 11.60 -11.51 -0.37
CA VAL A 243 10.73 -12.65 -0.12
C VAL A 243 10.33 -13.31 -1.43
N LEU A 244 10.36 -14.64 -1.47
CA LEU A 244 9.90 -15.43 -2.62
C LEU A 244 8.38 -15.46 -2.68
N ASP A 245 7.81 -15.48 -3.88
CA ASP A 245 6.35 -15.60 -4.07
C ASP A 245 5.76 -16.79 -3.31
N ARG A 246 6.40 -17.97 -3.36
CA ARG A 246 5.95 -19.17 -2.65
C ARG A 246 5.80 -18.94 -1.14
N ASP A 247 6.73 -18.19 -0.53
CA ASP A 247 6.74 -17.93 0.91
C ASP A 247 5.67 -16.88 1.27
N ALA A 248 5.50 -15.86 0.42
CA ALA A 248 4.43 -14.88 0.55
C ALA A 248 3.04 -15.53 0.46
N PHE A 249 2.80 -16.35 -0.56
CA PHE A 249 1.50 -17.05 -0.75
C PHE A 249 1.24 -18.12 0.33
N LYS A 250 2.29 -18.79 0.83
CA LYS A 250 2.17 -19.68 1.99
C LYS A 250 1.63 -18.91 3.19
N MET A 251 2.18 -17.73 3.49
CA MET A 251 1.72 -16.92 4.62
C MET A 251 0.30 -16.40 4.43
N VAL A 252 -0.14 -16.09 3.22
CA VAL A 252 -1.54 -15.73 2.94
C VAL A 252 -2.48 -16.85 3.40
N ARG A 253 -2.19 -18.12 3.05
CA ARG A 253 -2.99 -19.28 3.46
C ARG A 253 -2.96 -19.53 4.96
N GLU A 254 -1.78 -19.40 5.56
CA GLU A 254 -1.62 -19.62 7.00
C GLU A 254 -2.29 -18.52 7.84
N LEU A 255 -2.21 -17.24 7.43
CA LEU A 255 -2.93 -16.15 8.08
C LEU A 255 -4.44 -16.33 7.98
N ALA A 256 -4.94 -16.77 6.82
CA ALA A 256 -6.37 -17.07 6.66
C ALA A 256 -6.83 -18.22 7.59
N SER A 257 -6.09 -19.33 7.61
CA SER A 257 -6.51 -20.54 8.35
C SER A 257 -6.25 -20.47 9.85
N ARG A 258 -5.25 -19.71 10.31
CA ARG A 258 -4.87 -19.65 11.72
C ARG A 258 -5.39 -18.41 12.44
N GLU A 259 -5.54 -17.30 11.72
CA GLU A 259 -5.94 -16.00 12.29
C GLU A 259 -7.27 -15.48 11.75
N GLY A 260 -7.83 -16.08 10.69
CA GLY A 260 -9.01 -15.57 10.00
C GLY A 260 -8.74 -14.27 9.22
N MET A 261 -7.48 -13.95 8.95
CA MET A 261 -7.09 -12.73 8.24
C MET A 261 -7.02 -13.01 6.73
N LEU A 262 -7.97 -12.43 5.98
CA LEU A 262 -8.05 -12.57 4.52
C LEU A 262 -7.25 -11.45 3.84
N VAL A 263 -5.96 -11.68 3.67
CA VAL A 263 -4.99 -10.68 3.20
C VAL A 263 -4.40 -11.03 1.83
N ALA A 264 -3.84 -10.02 1.14
CA ALA A 264 -3.15 -10.20 -0.13
C ALA A 264 -1.69 -10.66 0.03
N SER A 265 -1.03 -10.98 -1.09
CA SER A 265 0.33 -11.52 -1.14
C SER A 265 1.39 -10.58 -0.54
N SER A 266 1.22 -9.26 -0.68
CA SER A 266 2.10 -8.27 -0.05
C SER A 266 2.07 -8.33 1.48
N SER A 267 0.91 -8.60 2.07
CA SER A 267 0.76 -8.84 3.51
C SER A 267 1.42 -10.15 3.92
N GLY A 268 1.28 -11.20 3.09
CA GLY A 268 1.96 -12.47 3.29
C GLY A 268 3.47 -12.33 3.28
N ALA A 269 4.03 -11.56 2.32
CA ALA A 269 5.46 -11.26 2.26
C ALA A 269 5.93 -10.48 3.50
N ALA A 270 5.19 -9.45 3.90
CA ALA A 270 5.53 -8.67 5.09
C ALA A 270 5.48 -9.52 6.37
N PHE A 271 4.49 -10.42 6.47
CA PHE A 271 4.38 -11.31 7.62
C PHE A 271 5.50 -12.37 7.66
N TYR A 272 5.89 -12.90 6.51
CA TYR A 272 7.05 -13.80 6.43
C TYR A 272 8.33 -13.12 6.94
N ALA A 273 8.60 -11.89 6.53
CA ALA A 273 9.71 -11.12 7.03
C ALA A 273 9.59 -10.81 8.54
N ALA A 274 8.38 -10.54 9.03
CA ALA A 274 8.15 -10.33 10.46
C ALA A 274 8.44 -11.60 11.30
N LEU A 275 8.16 -12.78 10.78
CA LEU A 275 8.55 -14.05 11.43
C LEU A 275 10.07 -14.22 11.46
N GLN A 276 10.78 -13.86 10.38
CA GLN A 276 12.25 -13.91 10.36
C GLN A 276 12.87 -12.93 11.37
N GLU A 277 12.32 -11.71 11.49
CA GLU A 277 12.73 -10.75 12.50
C GLU A 277 12.48 -11.29 13.93
N ALA A 278 11.35 -11.99 14.13
CA ALA A 278 11.00 -12.56 15.41
C ALA A 278 11.99 -13.65 15.87
N GLU A 279 12.56 -14.46 14.94
CA GLU A 279 13.51 -15.51 15.27
C GLU A 279 14.80 -15.00 15.94
N SER A 280 15.21 -13.78 15.60
CA SER A 280 16.41 -13.13 16.16
C SER A 280 16.12 -12.10 17.24
N ALA A 281 14.84 -11.86 17.54
CA ALA A 281 14.42 -10.83 18.47
C ALA A 281 14.63 -11.24 19.94
N SER A 282 14.94 -10.25 20.77
CA SER A 282 15.02 -10.43 22.23
C SER A 282 13.63 -10.59 22.86
N ALA A 283 13.57 -11.25 24.01
CA ALA A 283 12.32 -11.37 24.76
C ALA A 283 11.74 -9.98 25.08
N GLY A 284 10.42 -9.83 24.87
CA GLY A 284 9.70 -8.59 25.08
C GLY A 284 9.52 -7.74 23.81
N THR A 285 10.20 -8.05 22.70
CA THR A 285 10.12 -7.31 21.43
C THR A 285 8.71 -7.28 20.87
N ASN A 286 8.25 -6.10 20.47
CA ASN A 286 7.01 -5.87 19.74
C ASN A 286 7.30 -5.54 18.28
N ILE A 287 6.85 -6.40 17.37
CA ILE A 287 6.99 -6.24 15.93
C ILE A 287 5.64 -5.78 15.37
N VAL A 288 5.59 -4.64 14.72
CA VAL A 288 4.40 -4.17 14.00
C VAL A 288 4.60 -4.45 12.52
N VAL A 289 3.69 -5.23 11.94
CA VAL A 289 3.65 -5.53 10.51
C VAL A 289 2.45 -4.86 9.86
N LEU A 290 2.65 -4.26 8.68
CA LEU A 290 1.59 -3.56 7.95
C LEU A 290 0.97 -4.49 6.90
N PHE A 291 -0.37 -4.65 6.95
CA PHE A 291 -1.17 -5.40 5.99
C PHE A 291 -1.92 -4.42 5.09
N PRO A 292 -1.41 -4.13 3.87
CA PRO A 292 -1.87 -3.01 3.07
C PRO A 292 -3.24 -3.22 2.43
N ASP A 293 -3.65 -4.46 2.10
CA ASP A 293 -4.92 -4.77 1.46
C ASP A 293 -5.40 -6.20 1.71
N GLY A 294 -6.67 -6.44 1.38
CA GLY A 294 -7.32 -7.74 1.50
C GLY A 294 -7.21 -8.60 0.24
N SER A 295 -7.62 -9.86 0.38
CA SER A 295 -7.54 -10.90 -0.67
C SER A 295 -8.66 -10.85 -1.71
N ASP A 296 -9.77 -10.16 -1.43
CA ASP A 296 -11.01 -10.17 -2.22
C ASP A 296 -10.82 -9.77 -3.69
N ARG A 297 -9.84 -8.94 -3.99
CA ARG A 297 -9.52 -8.49 -5.35
C ARG A 297 -8.37 -9.24 -6.02
N TYR A 298 -8.03 -10.42 -5.50
CA TYR A 298 -6.96 -11.30 -6.00
C TYR A 298 -7.39 -12.75 -6.11
N LEU A 299 -8.69 -13.06 -5.91
CA LEU A 299 -9.21 -14.44 -5.94
C LEU A 299 -9.02 -15.11 -7.29
N SER A 300 -9.12 -14.35 -8.40
CA SER A 300 -8.84 -14.83 -9.75
C SER A 300 -7.38 -15.29 -9.97
N GLN A 301 -6.47 -14.90 -9.07
CA GLN A 301 -5.06 -15.31 -9.11
C GLN A 301 -4.79 -16.58 -8.29
N ASN A 302 -5.82 -17.23 -7.78
CA ASN A 302 -5.73 -18.48 -7.02
C ASN A 302 -4.83 -18.38 -5.77
N ILE A 303 -4.81 -17.23 -5.10
CA ILE A 303 -3.87 -16.91 -4.00
C ILE A 303 -3.98 -17.87 -2.79
N TYR A 304 -5.07 -18.62 -2.68
CA TYR A 304 -5.30 -19.62 -1.64
C TYR A 304 -4.99 -21.06 -2.09
N GLN A 305 -4.67 -21.27 -3.35
CA GLN A 305 -4.34 -22.61 -3.86
C GLN A 305 -2.87 -22.90 -3.61
N GLU A 306 -2.56 -24.15 -3.29
CA GLU A 306 -1.18 -24.63 -3.30
C GLU A 306 -0.73 -24.75 -4.76
N GLU A 307 0.44 -24.22 -5.08
CA GLU A 307 1.07 -24.54 -6.35
C GLU A 307 1.41 -26.04 -6.34
N VAL A 308 0.80 -26.80 -7.26
CA VAL A 308 1.11 -28.21 -7.49
C VAL A 308 2.47 -28.31 -8.19
#